data_5219872a460fa161c4b6597f849bae74
#
_entry.id   5219872a460fa161c4b6597f849bae74
#
_cell.length_a   1.000
_cell.length_b   1.000
_cell.length_c   1.000
_cell.angle_alpha   90.00
_cell.angle_beta   90.00
_cell.angle_gamma   90.00
#
_symmetry.space_group_name_H-M   'P 1'
#
loop_
_entity.id
_entity.type
_entity.pdbx_description
1 polymer ?
#
loop_
_entity_poly.entity_id
_entity_poly.type
_entity_poly.pdbx_seq_one_letter_code
_entity_poly.pdbx_strand_id
1 'polypeptide(L)'
;MAICSRCGAEMEEDAKFCPQCGAPAQVPEYVDPGDKTSQFDPCDIARTKALSAFCYISFLFAIIALLVEPNSKFVRYHINQCLMLTVFEFICGIVCIVPVLGWIVGGIGSIAVIVFTIMGIVRAAKGVAKDLPIIGKYTVVHYD
;
A
#
# COMPACT_ATOMS: atom_id res chain seq x y z
N MET A 1 21.85 2.91 -23.12
CA MET A 1 21.17 3.86 -24.05
C MET A 1 19.68 3.55 -24.02
N ALA A 2 18.86 4.50 -23.65
CA ALA A 2 17.41 4.39 -23.64
C ALA A 2 16.81 4.97 -24.92
N ILE A 3 15.67 4.46 -25.37
CA ILE A 3 14.98 4.95 -26.57
C ILE A 3 13.70 5.68 -26.11
N CYS A 4 13.49 6.88 -26.59
CA CYS A 4 12.27 7.65 -26.30
C CYS A 4 11.03 6.94 -26.85
N SER A 5 10.08 6.63 -26.00
CA SER A 5 8.82 5.94 -26.38
C SER A 5 7.91 6.81 -27.27
N ARG A 6 8.13 8.12 -27.34
CA ARG A 6 7.30 9.07 -28.09
C ARG A 6 7.83 9.37 -29.50
N CYS A 7 9.16 9.48 -29.68
CA CYS A 7 9.76 9.89 -30.96
C CYS A 7 10.83 8.91 -31.48
N GLY A 8 11.18 7.86 -30.71
CA GLY A 8 12.19 6.88 -31.09
C GLY A 8 13.64 7.36 -31.04
N ALA A 9 13.90 8.56 -30.53
CA ALA A 9 15.26 9.09 -30.42
C ALA A 9 16.05 8.39 -29.31
N GLU A 10 17.35 8.21 -29.52
CA GLU A 10 18.27 7.73 -28.50
C GLU A 10 18.46 8.79 -27.40
N MET A 11 18.50 8.36 -26.17
CA MET A 11 18.66 9.20 -24.97
C MET A 11 19.70 8.58 -24.03
N GLU A 12 20.30 9.41 -23.21
CA GLU A 12 21.10 8.94 -22.07
C GLU A 12 20.18 8.29 -21.03
N GLU A 13 20.68 7.28 -20.32
CA GLU A 13 19.89 6.49 -19.37
C GLU A 13 19.37 7.29 -18.18
N ASP A 14 20.00 8.40 -17.84
CA ASP A 14 19.65 9.31 -16.76
C ASP A 14 18.99 10.62 -17.24
N ALA A 15 18.73 10.76 -18.54
CA ALA A 15 18.07 11.95 -19.09
C ALA A 15 16.63 12.06 -18.56
N LYS A 16 16.28 13.17 -17.93
CA LYS A 16 14.92 13.44 -17.40
C LYS A 16 13.93 13.85 -18.50
N PHE A 17 14.41 14.32 -19.63
CA PHE A 17 13.60 14.74 -20.77
C PHE A 17 14.29 14.34 -22.07
N CYS A 18 13.50 13.98 -23.08
CA CYS A 18 14.02 13.70 -24.41
C CYS A 18 14.56 15.00 -25.05
N PRO A 19 15.83 15.04 -25.50
CA PRO A 19 16.40 16.24 -26.09
C PRO A 19 15.76 16.62 -27.44
N GLN A 20 15.08 15.66 -28.08
CA GLN A 20 14.52 15.88 -29.41
C GLN A 20 13.03 16.26 -29.39
N CYS A 21 12.20 15.72 -28.48
CA CYS A 21 10.77 16.02 -28.46
C CYS A 21 10.28 16.63 -27.13
N GLY A 22 11.18 16.86 -26.15
CA GLY A 22 10.84 17.43 -24.85
C GLY A 22 9.93 16.53 -23.97
N ALA A 23 9.61 15.33 -24.42
CA ALA A 23 8.82 14.41 -23.60
C ALA A 23 9.61 13.99 -22.35
N PRO A 24 8.96 13.87 -21.18
CA PRO A 24 9.63 13.35 -20.01
C PRO A 24 10.16 11.94 -20.33
N ALA A 25 11.46 11.73 -20.07
CA ALA A 25 12.06 10.42 -20.20
C ALA A 25 11.34 9.51 -19.19
N GLN A 26 10.84 8.38 -19.65
CA GLN A 26 10.46 7.28 -18.76
C GLN A 26 11.78 6.65 -18.29
N VAL A 27 12.42 7.28 -17.31
CA VAL A 27 13.42 6.58 -16.52
C VAL A 27 12.70 5.34 -16.00
N PRO A 28 13.23 4.11 -16.16
CA PRO A 28 12.64 2.98 -15.49
C PRO A 28 12.68 3.30 -14.01
N GLU A 29 11.55 3.79 -13.49
CA GLU A 29 11.37 4.00 -12.07
C GLU A 29 11.63 2.63 -11.47
N TYR A 30 12.59 2.55 -10.55
CA TYR A 30 12.88 1.30 -9.84
C TYR A 30 11.55 0.80 -9.26
N VAL A 31 10.92 -0.11 -9.98
CA VAL A 31 9.66 -0.74 -9.54
C VAL A 31 10.06 -1.65 -8.40
N ASP A 32 9.87 -1.15 -7.19
CA ASP A 32 10.02 -1.93 -5.98
C ASP A 32 9.15 -3.21 -6.13
N PRO A 33 9.71 -4.42 -5.97
CA PRO A 33 8.99 -5.67 -6.19
C PRO A 33 7.68 -5.80 -5.37
N GLY A 34 7.52 -4.98 -4.33
CA GLY A 34 6.32 -4.93 -3.51
C GLY A 34 5.31 -3.84 -3.90
N ASP A 35 5.61 -3.01 -4.90
CA ASP A 35 4.72 -1.95 -5.36
C ASP A 35 3.79 -2.47 -6.46
N LYS A 36 2.50 -2.50 -6.15
CA LYS A 36 1.42 -2.93 -7.05
C LYS A 36 0.61 -1.76 -7.59
N THR A 37 1.04 -0.53 -7.38
CA THR A 37 0.28 0.69 -7.73
C THR A 37 -0.10 0.72 -9.22
N SER A 38 0.79 0.26 -10.10
CA SER A 38 0.55 0.20 -11.55
C SER A 38 -0.57 -0.76 -11.98
N GLN A 39 -1.03 -1.65 -11.08
CA GLN A 39 -2.12 -2.58 -11.34
C GLN A 39 -3.51 -1.95 -11.13
N PHE A 40 -3.57 -0.76 -10.52
CA PHE A 40 -4.81 -0.07 -10.19
C PHE A 40 -5.05 1.13 -11.11
N ASP A 41 -6.32 1.41 -11.40
CA ASP A 41 -6.72 2.57 -12.21
C ASP A 41 -6.34 3.87 -11.48
N PRO A 42 -5.58 4.78 -12.13
CA PRO A 42 -5.23 6.07 -11.55
C PRO A 42 -6.45 6.92 -11.12
N CYS A 43 -7.58 6.80 -11.83
CA CYS A 43 -8.81 7.50 -11.47
C CYS A 43 -9.43 6.92 -10.19
N ASP A 44 -9.42 5.59 -10.02
CA ASP A 44 -9.87 4.92 -8.81
C ASP A 44 -9.01 5.33 -7.60
N ILE A 45 -7.68 5.31 -7.76
CA ILE A 45 -6.73 5.78 -6.74
C ILE A 45 -7.02 7.23 -6.34
N ALA A 46 -7.12 8.14 -7.31
CA ALA A 46 -7.33 9.56 -7.04
C ALA A 46 -8.60 9.82 -6.22
N ARG A 47 -9.67 9.07 -6.52
CA ARG A 47 -10.97 9.18 -5.86
C ARG A 47 -10.99 8.56 -4.46
N THR A 48 -10.32 7.43 -4.27
CA THR A 48 -10.50 6.58 -3.09
C THR A 48 -9.32 6.57 -2.11
N LYS A 49 -8.20 7.22 -2.43
CA LYS A 49 -6.98 7.26 -1.58
C LYS A 49 -7.24 7.72 -0.14
N ALA A 50 -8.09 8.74 0.05
CA ALA A 50 -8.44 9.25 1.38
C ALA A 50 -9.26 8.21 2.15
N LEU A 51 -10.26 7.61 1.51
CA LEU A 51 -11.10 6.57 2.09
C LEU A 51 -10.26 5.34 2.48
N SER A 52 -9.32 4.95 1.63
CA SER A 52 -8.37 3.86 1.91
C SER A 52 -7.46 4.14 3.10
N ALA A 53 -7.06 5.40 3.31
CA ALA A 53 -6.28 5.80 4.47
C ALA A 53 -7.08 5.68 5.79
N PHE A 54 -8.37 6.03 5.75
CA PHE A 54 -9.26 5.90 6.92
C PHE A 54 -9.46 4.45 7.36
N CYS A 55 -9.32 3.46 6.47
CA CYS A 55 -9.43 2.04 6.83
C CYS A 55 -8.46 1.61 7.94
N TYR A 56 -7.31 2.25 8.04
CA TYR A 56 -6.29 1.93 9.05
C TYR A 56 -6.54 2.54 10.43
N ILE A 57 -7.47 3.49 10.55
CA ILE A 57 -7.80 4.14 11.83
C ILE A 57 -8.67 3.22 12.69
N SER A 58 -9.62 2.52 12.05
CA SER A 58 -10.48 1.56 12.74
C SER A 58 -11.03 0.55 11.73
N PHE A 59 -11.16 -0.69 12.17
CA PHE A 59 -11.82 -1.75 11.39
C PHE A 59 -13.24 -1.38 10.95
N LEU A 60 -13.95 -0.58 11.74
CA LEU A 60 -15.27 -0.08 11.36
C LEU A 60 -15.22 0.78 10.09
N PHE A 61 -14.20 1.64 9.93
CA PHE A 61 -14.01 2.42 8.72
C PHE A 61 -13.68 1.55 7.50
N ALA A 62 -13.00 0.42 7.69
CA ALA A 62 -12.78 -0.54 6.60
C ALA A 62 -14.10 -1.14 6.09
N ILE A 63 -15.05 -1.46 7.00
CA ILE A 63 -16.39 -1.92 6.62
C ILE A 63 -17.16 -0.82 5.90
N ILE A 64 -17.13 0.41 6.42
CA ILE A 64 -17.79 1.56 5.77
C ILE A 64 -17.21 1.79 4.38
N ALA A 65 -15.90 1.75 4.22
CA ALA A 65 -15.24 1.94 2.93
C ALA A 65 -15.67 0.87 1.90
N LEU A 66 -15.83 -0.38 2.35
CA LEU A 66 -16.33 -1.45 1.49
C LEU A 66 -17.79 -1.24 1.06
N LEU A 67 -18.62 -0.65 1.92
CA LEU A 67 -20.02 -0.35 1.61
C LEU A 67 -20.17 0.87 0.70
N VAL A 68 -19.30 1.88 0.86
CA VAL A 68 -19.33 3.12 0.07
C VAL A 68 -18.78 2.90 -1.33
N GLU A 69 -17.68 2.16 -1.45
CA GLU A 69 -16.98 1.91 -2.72
C GLU A 69 -16.71 0.41 -2.93
N PRO A 70 -17.79 -0.40 -3.12
CA PRO A 70 -17.67 -1.85 -3.19
C PRO A 70 -16.90 -2.33 -4.43
N ASN A 71 -16.81 -1.52 -5.48
CA ASN A 71 -16.17 -1.88 -6.75
C ASN A 71 -14.73 -1.34 -6.87
N SER A 72 -14.26 -0.54 -5.91
CA SER A 72 -12.88 -0.03 -5.93
C SER A 72 -11.90 -1.14 -5.59
N LYS A 73 -11.06 -1.49 -6.54
CA LYS A 73 -9.98 -2.46 -6.33
C LYS A 73 -8.92 -1.91 -5.37
N PHE A 74 -8.64 -0.63 -5.44
CA PHE A 74 -7.68 0.04 -4.56
C PHE A 74 -8.13 0.04 -3.09
N VAL A 75 -9.41 0.31 -2.82
CA VAL A 75 -9.99 0.22 -1.48
C VAL A 75 -9.91 -1.21 -0.95
N ARG A 76 -10.31 -2.20 -1.74
CA ARG A 76 -10.25 -3.62 -1.35
C ARG A 76 -8.83 -4.08 -1.01
N TYR A 77 -7.84 -3.62 -1.75
CA TYR A 77 -6.43 -3.90 -1.47
C TYR A 77 -6.02 -3.39 -0.07
N HIS A 78 -6.36 -2.13 0.26
CA HIS A 78 -6.05 -1.57 1.57
C HIS A 78 -6.88 -2.18 2.70
N ILE A 79 -8.13 -2.55 2.45
CA ILE A 79 -8.96 -3.30 3.41
C ILE A 79 -8.32 -4.65 3.74
N ASN A 80 -7.80 -5.36 2.75
CA ASN A 80 -7.10 -6.62 2.98
C ASN A 80 -5.90 -6.45 3.92
N GLN A 81 -5.09 -5.41 3.72
CA GLN A 81 -3.96 -5.11 4.60
C GLN A 81 -4.41 -4.71 6.01
N CYS A 82 -5.46 -3.90 6.12
CA CYS A 82 -6.06 -3.52 7.41
C CYS A 82 -6.59 -4.74 8.17
N LEU A 83 -7.27 -5.67 7.48
CA LEU A 83 -7.76 -6.91 8.06
C LEU A 83 -6.62 -7.77 8.62
N MET A 84 -5.54 -7.93 7.84
CA MET A 84 -4.37 -8.67 8.29
C MET A 84 -3.71 -8.03 9.51
N LEU A 85 -3.65 -6.69 9.54
CA LEU A 85 -3.11 -5.94 10.67
C LEU A 85 -3.96 -6.14 11.93
N THR A 86 -5.30 -6.13 11.78
CA THR A 86 -6.25 -6.39 12.88
C THR A 86 -6.10 -7.81 13.43
N VAL A 87 -5.93 -8.81 12.57
CA VAL A 87 -5.66 -10.19 12.99
C VAL A 87 -4.35 -10.28 13.76
N PHE A 88 -3.31 -9.62 13.29
CA PHE A 88 -2.01 -9.57 13.97
C PHE A 88 -2.12 -8.91 15.36
N GLU A 89 -2.85 -7.80 15.46
CA GLU A 89 -3.12 -7.11 16.72
C GLU A 89 -3.88 -8.01 17.71
N PHE A 90 -4.87 -8.74 17.22
CA PHE A 90 -5.64 -9.71 18.03
C PHE A 90 -4.74 -10.82 18.58
N ILE A 91 -3.85 -11.37 17.77
CA ILE A 91 -2.87 -12.38 18.19
C ILE A 91 -1.95 -11.81 19.28
N CYS A 92 -1.43 -10.58 19.09
CA CYS A 92 -0.62 -9.91 20.11
C CYS A 92 -1.38 -9.75 21.44
N GLY A 93 -2.68 -9.39 21.35
CA GLY A 93 -3.55 -9.29 22.53
C GLY A 93 -3.68 -10.61 23.28
N ILE A 94 -3.85 -11.74 22.59
CA ILE A 94 -3.90 -13.08 23.20
C ILE A 94 -2.58 -13.41 23.88
N VAL A 95 -1.46 -13.13 23.23
CA VAL A 95 -0.12 -13.41 23.79
C VAL A 95 0.12 -12.61 25.07
N CYS A 96 -0.42 -11.40 25.18
CA CYS A 96 -0.32 -10.57 26.41
C CYS A 96 -0.98 -11.21 27.65
N ILE A 97 -1.80 -12.24 27.52
CA ILE A 97 -2.41 -12.98 28.64
C ILE A 97 -1.32 -13.69 29.47
N VAL A 98 -0.19 -14.07 28.83
CA VAL A 98 0.92 -14.72 29.52
C VAL A 98 1.75 -13.64 30.25
N PRO A 99 1.81 -13.67 31.61
CA PRO A 99 2.55 -12.65 32.35
C PRO A 99 4.04 -12.69 32.03
N VAL A 100 4.69 -11.54 32.09
CA VAL A 100 6.11 -11.26 31.84
C VAL A 100 6.51 -11.50 30.37
N LEU A 101 6.51 -12.74 29.90
CA LEU A 101 6.90 -13.05 28.52
C LEU A 101 5.93 -12.47 27.49
N GLY A 102 4.64 -12.57 27.77
CA GLY A 102 3.60 -12.02 26.91
C GLY A 102 3.62 -10.49 26.86
N TRP A 103 3.95 -9.85 27.96
CA TRP A 103 4.06 -8.38 28.00
C TRP A 103 5.25 -7.85 27.17
N ILE A 104 6.38 -8.56 27.19
CA ILE A 104 7.54 -8.22 26.37
C ILE A 104 7.22 -8.42 24.88
N VAL A 105 6.74 -9.59 24.52
CA VAL A 105 6.41 -9.93 23.11
C VAL A 105 5.26 -9.08 22.60
N GLY A 106 4.20 -8.91 23.39
CA GLY A 106 3.05 -8.07 23.05
C GLY A 106 3.41 -6.59 22.93
N GLY A 107 4.30 -6.09 23.79
CA GLY A 107 4.81 -4.71 23.71
C GLY A 107 5.57 -4.46 22.41
N ILE A 108 6.47 -5.38 22.03
CA ILE A 108 7.17 -5.31 20.73
C ILE A 108 6.18 -5.40 19.56
N GLY A 109 5.22 -6.31 19.64
CA GLY A 109 4.16 -6.46 18.65
C GLY A 109 3.31 -5.20 18.49
N SER A 110 2.93 -4.55 19.60
CA SER A 110 2.16 -3.29 19.58
C SER A 110 2.93 -2.16 18.89
N ILE A 111 4.23 -2.05 19.13
CA ILE A 111 5.07 -1.07 18.42
C ILE A 111 5.07 -1.35 16.91
N ALA A 112 5.20 -2.61 16.51
CA ALA A 112 5.15 -3.01 15.11
C ALA A 112 3.79 -2.66 14.48
N VAL A 113 2.67 -2.90 15.18
CA VAL A 113 1.31 -2.51 14.73
C VAL A 113 1.24 -1.00 14.48
N ILE A 114 1.71 -0.17 15.41
CA ILE A 114 1.70 1.28 15.26
C ILE A 114 2.50 1.70 14.01
N VAL A 115 3.69 1.17 13.84
CA VAL A 115 4.54 1.47 12.68
C VAL A 115 3.86 1.06 11.37
N PHE A 116 3.28 -0.13 11.31
CA PHE A 116 2.57 -0.61 10.11
C PHE A 116 1.30 0.16 9.84
N THR A 117 0.56 0.58 10.86
CA THR A 117 -0.62 1.44 10.74
C THR A 117 -0.24 2.78 10.11
N ILE A 118 0.77 3.47 10.66
CA ILE A 118 1.25 4.74 10.11
C ILE A 118 1.72 4.57 8.68
N MET A 119 2.48 3.52 8.40
CA MET A 119 2.98 3.22 7.06
C MET A 119 1.85 2.95 6.07
N GLY A 120 0.82 2.23 6.50
CA GLY A 120 -0.39 1.97 5.71
C GLY A 120 -1.16 3.25 5.39
N ILE A 121 -1.41 4.10 6.39
CA ILE A 121 -2.08 5.40 6.23
C ILE A 121 -1.31 6.27 5.23
N VAL A 122 0.00 6.43 5.40
CA VAL A 122 0.83 7.27 4.54
C VAL A 122 0.84 6.77 3.09
N ARG A 123 0.96 5.45 2.88
CA ARG A 123 0.92 4.85 1.54
C ARG A 123 -0.43 5.03 0.88
N ALA A 124 -1.52 4.71 1.59
CA ALA A 124 -2.88 4.90 1.07
C ALA A 124 -3.17 6.37 0.71
N ALA A 125 -2.79 7.32 1.58
CA ALA A 125 -2.97 8.76 1.33
C ALA A 125 -2.16 9.26 0.12
N LYS A 126 -1.00 8.67 -0.13
CA LYS A 126 -0.19 8.94 -1.34
C LYS A 126 -0.70 8.24 -2.58
N GLY A 127 -1.68 7.35 -2.47
CA GLY A 127 -2.19 6.54 -3.57
C GLY A 127 -1.25 5.39 -3.97
N VAL A 128 -0.42 4.91 -3.05
CA VAL A 128 0.56 3.85 -3.29
C VAL A 128 0.03 2.52 -2.76
N ALA A 129 -0.08 1.52 -3.63
CA ALA A 129 -0.44 0.15 -3.29
C ALA A 129 0.82 -0.69 -3.08
N LYS A 130 1.46 -0.57 -1.92
CA LYS A 130 2.65 -1.34 -1.57
C LYS A 130 2.37 -2.25 -0.37
N ASP A 131 2.72 -3.54 -0.52
CA ASP A 131 2.51 -4.54 0.51
C ASP A 131 3.21 -4.17 1.83
N LEU A 132 2.50 -4.35 2.96
CA LEU A 132 3.12 -4.23 4.28
C LEU A 132 4.11 -5.38 4.49
N PRO A 133 5.27 -5.12 5.12
CA PRO A 133 6.24 -6.17 5.37
C PRO A 133 5.61 -7.27 6.24
N ILE A 134 5.93 -8.53 5.92
CA ILE A 134 5.47 -9.75 6.62
C ILE A 134 3.98 -10.06 6.37
N ILE A 135 3.07 -9.12 6.60
CA ILE A 135 1.61 -9.34 6.60
C ILE A 135 0.96 -9.11 5.23
N GLY A 136 1.50 -8.24 4.40
CA GLY A 136 0.89 -7.83 3.12
C GLY A 136 0.88 -8.91 2.02
N LYS A 137 1.54 -10.04 2.25
CA LYS A 137 1.59 -11.16 1.29
C LYS A 137 0.30 -11.99 1.25
N TYR A 138 -0.51 -11.92 2.29
CA TYR A 138 -1.72 -12.72 2.41
C TYR A 138 -2.92 -11.94 1.88
N THR A 139 -3.69 -12.55 0.97
CA THR A 139 -4.89 -11.96 0.39
C THR A 139 -6.11 -12.71 0.92
N VAL A 140 -6.97 -12.03 1.66
CA VAL A 140 -8.26 -12.54 2.13
C VAL A 140 -9.40 -11.95 1.31
N VAL A 141 -9.29 -10.65 1.01
CA VAL A 141 -10.27 -9.95 0.17
C VAL A 141 -9.72 -9.89 -1.25
N HIS A 142 -10.41 -10.55 -2.21
CA HIS A 142 -10.06 -10.53 -3.61
C HIS A 142 -10.32 -9.14 -4.21
N TYR A 143 -9.36 -8.64 -4.96
CA TYR A 143 -9.40 -7.32 -5.63
C TYR A 143 -9.05 -7.41 -7.12
N ASP A 144 -9.14 -8.63 -7.69
CA ASP A 144 -8.89 -8.92 -9.12
C ASP A 144 -9.96 -8.30 -10.04
#